data_f9c3f9f6a4f39bab3f2b2c98d62fc5a9
#
_entry.id   f9c3f9f6a4f39bab3f2b2c98d62fc5a9
#
_cell.length_a   1.000
_cell.length_b   1.000
_cell.length_c   1.000
_cell.angle_alpha   90.00
_cell.angle_beta   90.00
_cell.angle_gamma   90.00
#
_symmetry.space_group_name_H-M   'P 1'
#
loop_
_entity.id
_entity.type
_entity.pdbx_description
1 polymer ?
#
loop_
_entity_poly.entity_id
_entity_poly.type
_entity_poly.pdbx_seq_one_letter_code
_entity_poly.pdbx_strand_id
1 'polypeptide(L)'
;HEPLNFFTVYRPEGENTILPSTWHDTGISIWGKSGDFRYEALVVAGLDAFNFSRDGWIHDGAGSAFEFKVANKYGFAARLDNYSIPGLRLGISGYYGNSMHNTYPHDLEGETTTGEKKTYDNIKGTVAIGSFDFTFKRFNWIVRGQADYGYVGEAAVINDIKRTRAKVANAPYNSPPVDRNAVAIGILE
;
A
#
# COMPACT_ATOMS: atom_id res chain seq x y z
N HIS A 1 -15.50 7.48 -2.06
CA HIS A 1 -16.64 7.27 -2.95
C HIS A 1 -16.50 5.94 -3.64
N GLU A 2 -17.23 4.95 -3.19
CA GLU A 2 -17.33 3.68 -3.89
C GLU A 2 -17.98 3.95 -5.26
N PRO A 3 -17.31 3.70 -6.36
CA PRO A 3 -17.90 3.92 -7.65
C PRO A 3 -19.01 2.91 -7.87
N LEU A 4 -20.17 3.39 -8.28
CA LEU A 4 -21.30 2.59 -8.80
C LEU A 4 -20.92 1.72 -10.02
N ASN A 5 -19.63 1.50 -10.23
CA ASN A 5 -19.03 0.85 -11.40
C ASN A 5 -18.61 -0.60 -11.16
N PHE A 6 -18.84 -1.16 -9.98
CA PHE A 6 -18.60 -2.57 -9.72
C PHE A 6 -19.87 -3.35 -10.06
N PHE A 7 -19.73 -4.36 -10.93
CA PHE A 7 -20.81 -5.30 -11.24
C PHE A 7 -21.03 -6.33 -10.12
N THR A 8 -20.17 -6.32 -9.11
CA THR A 8 -20.22 -7.19 -7.93
C THR A 8 -20.41 -6.36 -6.68
N VAL A 9 -21.05 -6.95 -5.66
CA VAL A 9 -21.27 -6.33 -4.34
C VAL A 9 -19.96 -6.08 -3.60
N TYR A 10 -18.92 -6.84 -3.94
CA TYR A 10 -17.60 -6.74 -3.32
C TYR A 10 -16.55 -6.34 -4.36
N ARG A 11 -15.54 -5.59 -3.93
CA ARG A 11 -14.31 -5.38 -4.71
C ARG A 11 -13.64 -6.72 -4.98
N PRO A 12 -12.88 -6.86 -6.09
CA PRO A 12 -12.01 -8.00 -6.28
C PRO A 12 -11.10 -8.19 -5.05
N GLU A 13 -11.08 -9.40 -4.51
CA GLU A 13 -10.40 -9.70 -3.25
C GLU A 13 -8.90 -9.38 -3.31
N GLY A 14 -8.26 -9.57 -4.47
CA GLY A 14 -6.86 -9.23 -4.68
C GLY A 14 -6.57 -7.73 -4.53
N GLU A 15 -7.43 -6.87 -5.06
CA GLU A 15 -7.30 -5.42 -4.90
C GLU A 15 -7.49 -5.01 -3.43
N ASN A 16 -8.46 -5.61 -2.75
CA ASN A 16 -8.77 -5.30 -1.36
C ASN A 16 -7.69 -5.81 -0.38
N THR A 17 -6.87 -6.77 -0.79
CA THR A 17 -5.80 -7.32 0.05
C THR A 17 -4.53 -6.49 -0.03
N ILE A 18 -4.16 -5.98 -1.22
CA ILE A 18 -2.91 -5.23 -1.41
C ILE A 18 -3.11 -3.74 -1.12
N LEU A 19 -4.24 -3.18 -1.53
CA LEU A 19 -4.52 -1.76 -1.39
C LEU A 19 -5.60 -1.52 -0.33
N PRO A 20 -5.44 -0.51 0.52
CA PRO A 20 -6.51 -0.10 1.42
C PRO A 20 -7.79 0.19 0.63
N SER A 21 -8.93 -0.30 1.11
CA SER A 21 -10.24 -0.06 0.49
C SER A 21 -10.55 1.43 0.34
N THR A 22 -10.06 2.21 1.29
CA THR A 22 -10.09 3.67 1.24
C THR A 22 -8.78 4.18 1.84
N TRP A 23 -7.93 4.75 1.00
CA TRP A 23 -6.67 5.32 1.45
C TRP A 23 -6.87 6.82 1.67
N HIS A 24 -6.80 7.24 2.93
CA HIS A 24 -6.82 8.63 3.32
C HIS A 24 -5.46 9.08 3.77
N ASP A 25 -4.92 10.09 3.11
CA ASP A 25 -3.66 10.69 3.51
C ASP A 25 -3.70 12.20 3.27
N THR A 26 -2.93 12.95 4.07
CA THR A 26 -2.73 14.37 3.85
C THR A 26 -1.54 14.57 2.93
N GLY A 27 -1.72 15.34 1.86
CA GLY A 27 -0.67 15.53 0.89
C GLY A 27 -0.96 16.63 -0.12
N ILE A 28 -0.09 16.71 -1.10
CA ILE A 28 -0.20 17.64 -2.23
C ILE A 28 -0.18 16.82 -3.50
N SER A 29 -1.13 17.11 -4.41
CA SER A 29 -1.18 16.47 -5.73
C SER A 29 -1.03 17.49 -6.86
N ILE A 30 -0.42 17.03 -7.93
CA ILE A 30 -0.45 17.67 -9.26
C ILE A 30 -1.06 16.69 -10.24
N TRP A 31 -1.97 17.19 -11.05
CA TRP A 31 -2.64 16.40 -12.06
C TRP A 31 -2.87 17.19 -13.34
N GLY A 32 -2.99 16.48 -14.44
CA GLY A 32 -3.23 17.13 -15.72
C GLY A 32 -3.52 16.15 -16.86
N LYS A 33 -3.71 16.75 -18.03
CA LYS A 33 -3.91 16.03 -19.29
C LYS A 33 -3.01 16.64 -20.37
N SER A 34 -2.36 15.77 -21.14
CA SER A 34 -1.57 16.16 -22.32
C SER A 34 -1.89 15.19 -23.46
N GLY A 35 -2.59 15.67 -24.49
CA GLY A 35 -3.09 14.81 -25.57
C GLY A 35 -4.00 13.68 -25.02
N ASP A 36 -3.63 12.46 -25.32
CA ASP A 36 -4.33 11.24 -24.86
C ASP A 36 -3.86 10.72 -23.51
N PHE A 37 -2.92 11.40 -22.88
CA PHE A 37 -2.40 11.01 -21.57
C PHE A 37 -3.03 11.84 -20.46
N ARG A 38 -3.38 11.17 -19.36
CA ARG A 38 -3.69 11.81 -18.07
C ARG A 38 -2.65 11.38 -17.06
N TYR A 39 -2.21 12.31 -16.22
CA TYR A 39 -1.23 12.06 -15.19
C TYR A 39 -1.66 12.65 -13.87
N GLU A 40 -1.25 12.00 -12.79
CA GLU A 40 -1.38 12.48 -11.43
C GLU A 40 -0.13 12.06 -10.66
N ALA A 41 0.37 12.95 -9.83
CA ALA A 41 1.46 12.67 -8.90
C ALA A 41 1.15 13.30 -7.55
N LEU A 42 1.40 12.56 -6.48
CA LEU A 42 1.07 12.93 -5.11
C LEU A 42 2.31 12.77 -4.23
N VAL A 43 2.48 13.70 -3.31
CA VAL A 43 3.34 13.54 -2.14
C VAL A 43 2.40 13.48 -0.94
N VAL A 44 2.45 12.37 -0.20
CA VAL A 44 1.55 12.08 0.91
C VAL A 44 2.32 11.72 2.18
N ALA A 45 1.66 11.71 3.32
CA ALA A 45 2.22 11.14 4.54
C ALA A 45 2.40 9.62 4.35
N GLY A 46 3.43 9.05 4.99
CA GLY A 46 3.75 7.62 4.83
C GLY A 46 2.83 6.70 5.65
N LEU A 47 2.83 5.42 5.30
CA LEU A 47 2.13 4.37 6.01
C LEU A 47 2.73 4.09 7.40
N ASP A 48 2.01 3.40 8.27
CA ASP A 48 2.48 2.93 9.56
C ASP A 48 2.74 1.42 9.55
N ALA A 49 4.01 1.02 9.55
CA ALA A 49 4.41 -0.38 9.51
C ALA A 49 3.98 -1.20 10.73
N PHE A 50 3.68 -0.57 11.86
CA PHE A 50 3.25 -1.31 13.05
C PHE A 50 1.87 -1.93 12.90
N ASN A 51 1.06 -1.39 12.00
CA ASN A 51 -0.27 -1.90 11.69
C ASN A 51 -0.27 -2.90 10.51
N PHE A 52 0.86 -3.16 9.85
CA PHE A 52 0.93 -4.16 8.78
C PHE A 52 0.63 -5.55 9.32
N SER A 53 -0.04 -6.37 8.55
CA SER A 53 -0.43 -7.73 8.94
C SER A 53 -0.26 -8.71 7.77
N ARG A 54 -0.36 -10.00 8.05
CA ARG A 54 -0.35 -11.02 6.99
C ARG A 54 -1.62 -10.97 6.16
N ASP A 55 -2.76 -10.79 6.83
CA ASP A 55 -4.07 -10.88 6.21
C ASP A 55 -4.44 -9.59 5.46
N GLY A 56 -4.02 -8.43 5.98
CA GLY A 56 -4.28 -7.12 5.38
C GLY A 56 -3.04 -6.48 4.71
N TRP A 57 -1.90 -7.14 4.73
CA TRP A 57 -0.61 -6.66 4.25
C TRP A 57 -0.33 -5.22 4.73
N ILE A 58 -0.40 -4.19 3.88
CA ILE A 58 -0.22 -2.78 4.26
C ILE A 58 -1.55 -2.06 4.56
N HIS A 59 -2.68 -2.72 4.34
CA HIS A 59 -4.02 -2.13 4.41
C HIS A 59 -4.27 -1.35 5.71
N ASP A 60 -3.98 -1.95 6.85
CA ASP A 60 -4.22 -1.34 8.15
C ASP A 60 -3.18 -0.26 8.53
N GLY A 61 -2.11 -0.15 7.75
CA GLY A 61 -1.10 0.90 7.90
C GLY A 61 -1.51 2.25 7.29
N ALA A 62 -2.55 2.27 6.46
CA ALA A 62 -3.18 3.51 6.01
C ALA A 62 -4.01 4.08 7.18
N GLY A 63 -3.81 5.34 7.54
CA GLY A 63 -4.55 5.97 8.63
C GLY A 63 -6.05 6.01 8.38
N SER A 64 -6.82 6.16 9.46
CA SER A 64 -8.25 6.41 9.34
C SER A 64 -8.50 7.83 8.83
N ALA A 65 -9.67 8.06 8.21
CA ALA A 65 -10.09 9.36 7.69
C ALA A 65 -10.14 10.49 8.75
N PHE A 66 -10.12 10.11 10.03
CA PHE A 66 -10.25 11.02 11.16
C PHE A 66 -8.93 11.25 11.90
N GLU A 67 -7.86 10.57 11.52
CA GLU A 67 -6.54 10.75 12.13
C GLU A 67 -5.73 11.79 11.38
N PHE A 68 -5.38 12.87 12.08
CA PHE A 68 -4.42 13.84 11.58
C PHE A 68 -3.02 13.28 11.80
N LYS A 69 -2.41 12.73 10.75
CA LYS A 69 -1.03 12.24 10.81
C LYS A 69 -0.05 13.41 10.68
N VAL A 70 0.83 13.54 11.66
CA VAL A 70 2.01 14.37 11.49
C VAL A 70 2.90 13.69 10.46
N ALA A 71 3.19 14.39 9.36
CA ALA A 71 4.00 13.87 8.26
C ALA A 71 5.49 13.79 8.67
N ASN A 72 5.84 12.76 9.42
CA ASN A 72 7.25 12.46 9.76
C ASN A 72 7.96 11.68 8.66
N LYS A 73 7.19 11.20 7.68
CA LYS A 73 7.62 10.43 6.52
C LYS A 73 6.76 10.80 5.34
N TYR A 74 7.36 10.60 4.18
CA TYR A 74 6.72 10.93 2.94
C TYR A 74 6.60 9.68 2.07
N GLY A 75 5.43 9.54 1.45
CA GLY A 75 5.19 8.64 0.35
C GLY A 75 5.02 9.44 -0.93
N PHE A 76 5.42 8.85 -2.03
CA PHE A 76 5.22 9.36 -3.36
C PHE A 76 4.33 8.39 -4.13
N ALA A 77 3.25 8.88 -4.71
CA ALA A 77 2.38 8.11 -5.58
C ALA A 77 2.26 8.80 -6.94
N ALA A 78 2.22 8.01 -8.00
CA ALA A 78 2.01 8.53 -9.35
C ALA A 78 1.12 7.58 -10.17
N ARG A 79 0.37 8.15 -11.10
CA ARG A 79 -0.48 7.45 -12.06
C ARG A 79 -0.37 8.08 -13.44
N LEU A 80 -0.33 7.23 -14.47
CA LEU A 80 -0.40 7.62 -15.86
C LEU A 80 -1.44 6.76 -16.59
N ASP A 81 -2.41 7.40 -17.19
CA ASP A 81 -3.42 6.76 -18.04
C ASP A 81 -3.22 7.14 -19.51
N ASN A 82 -3.36 6.18 -20.41
CA ASN A 82 -3.31 6.36 -21.85
C ASN A 82 -4.67 6.04 -22.49
N TYR A 83 -5.17 6.92 -23.33
CA TYR A 83 -6.44 6.83 -24.07
C TYR A 83 -6.25 6.88 -25.59
N SER A 84 -5.02 6.69 -26.11
CA SER A 84 -4.71 6.81 -27.54
C SER A 84 -5.50 5.84 -28.44
N ILE A 85 -5.93 4.71 -27.88
CA ILE A 85 -6.68 3.68 -28.61
C ILE A 85 -8.17 3.81 -28.30
N PRO A 86 -9.03 4.10 -29.29
CA PRO A 86 -10.47 4.22 -29.06
C PRO A 86 -11.07 2.95 -28.41
N GLY A 87 -11.70 3.13 -27.25
CA GLY A 87 -12.29 2.06 -26.48
C GLY A 87 -11.34 1.33 -25.53
N LEU A 88 -10.05 1.69 -25.51
CA LEU A 88 -9.08 1.10 -24.58
C LEU A 88 -8.43 2.20 -23.70
N ARG A 89 -8.50 2.03 -22.39
CA ARG A 89 -7.71 2.76 -21.42
C ARG A 89 -6.64 1.84 -20.84
N LEU A 90 -5.41 2.27 -20.85
CA LEU A 90 -4.30 1.61 -20.16
C LEU A 90 -3.83 2.51 -19.03
N GLY A 91 -3.67 1.97 -17.83
CA GLY A 91 -3.20 2.67 -16.64
C GLY A 91 -1.98 2.01 -16.04
N ILE A 92 -1.01 2.81 -15.63
CA ILE A 92 0.08 2.39 -14.74
C ILE A 92 0.10 3.31 -13.54
N SER A 93 0.32 2.76 -12.37
CA SER A 93 0.48 3.53 -11.15
C SER A 93 1.51 2.92 -10.23
N GLY A 94 2.04 3.72 -9.32
CA GLY A 94 3.01 3.26 -8.35
C GLY A 94 2.97 4.09 -7.09
N TYR A 95 3.40 3.47 -5.99
CA TYR A 95 3.63 4.10 -4.71
C TYR A 95 5.03 3.71 -4.20
N TYR A 96 5.71 4.68 -3.62
CA TYR A 96 6.98 4.48 -2.96
C TYR A 96 7.07 5.36 -1.71
N GLY A 97 7.33 4.78 -0.56
CA GLY A 97 7.44 5.54 0.68
C GLY A 97 8.04 4.75 1.83
N ASN A 98 8.33 5.44 2.91
CA ASN A 98 8.80 4.83 4.14
C ASN A 98 7.62 4.66 5.11
N SER A 99 7.61 3.59 5.88
CA SER A 99 6.51 3.25 6.78
C SER A 99 6.87 3.21 8.28
N MET A 100 8.13 3.45 8.63
CA MET A 100 8.57 3.47 10.04
C MET A 100 8.63 4.89 10.58
N HIS A 101 7.94 5.14 11.69
CA HIS A 101 7.88 6.45 12.36
C HIS A 101 8.99 6.65 13.36
N ASN A 102 9.50 7.90 13.43
CA ASN A 102 10.36 8.41 14.51
C ASN A 102 11.36 7.38 15.03
N THR A 103 12.03 6.72 14.08
CA THR A 103 13.11 5.82 14.43
C THR A 103 14.32 6.66 14.79
N TYR A 104 14.44 6.96 16.08
CA TYR A 104 15.71 7.41 16.58
C TYR A 104 16.67 6.21 16.62
N PRO A 105 17.95 6.40 16.29
CA PRO A 105 18.97 5.39 16.51
C PRO A 105 18.84 4.85 17.94
N HIS A 106 18.89 3.54 18.10
CA HIS A 106 18.83 2.81 19.37
C HIS A 106 17.45 2.63 20.03
N ASP A 107 16.36 3.17 19.50
CA ASP A 107 15.04 3.08 20.14
C ASP A 107 14.23 1.83 19.77
N LEU A 108 14.65 1.08 18.76
CA LEU A 108 13.92 -0.08 18.29
C LEU A 108 14.59 -1.39 18.73
N GLU A 109 14.07 -1.96 19.78
CA GLU A 109 14.38 -3.32 20.18
C GLU A 109 13.47 -4.32 19.46
N GLY A 110 14.06 -5.39 18.95
CA GLY A 110 13.34 -6.50 18.33
C GLY A 110 13.82 -7.83 18.86
N GLU A 111 12.97 -8.84 18.75
CA GLU A 111 13.29 -10.21 19.09
C GLU A 111 13.15 -11.10 17.85
N THR A 112 14.22 -11.80 17.51
CA THR A 112 14.25 -12.72 16.39
C THR A 112 13.33 -13.91 16.62
N THR A 113 13.08 -14.69 15.59
CA THR A 113 12.30 -15.94 15.69
C THR A 113 12.97 -16.96 16.63
N THR A 114 14.28 -16.87 16.80
CA THR A 114 15.08 -17.71 17.71
C THR A 114 15.12 -17.19 19.15
N GLY A 115 14.50 -16.05 19.43
CA GLY A 115 14.46 -15.46 20.78
C GLY A 115 15.65 -14.55 21.12
N GLU A 116 16.52 -14.24 20.15
CA GLU A 116 17.63 -13.30 20.35
C GLU A 116 17.13 -11.86 20.32
N LYS A 117 17.52 -11.06 21.30
CA LYS A 117 17.26 -9.62 21.32
C LYS A 117 18.24 -8.89 20.42
N LYS A 118 17.74 -8.00 19.59
CA LYS A 118 18.53 -7.13 18.69
C LYS A 118 18.04 -5.70 18.78
N THR A 119 18.97 -4.77 18.69
CA THR A 119 18.67 -3.35 18.54
C THR A 119 18.81 -2.97 17.06
N TYR A 120 17.85 -2.25 16.53
CA TYR A 120 17.81 -1.86 15.13
C TYR A 120 17.89 -0.34 15.02
N ASP A 121 18.80 0.10 14.14
CA ASP A 121 19.03 1.53 13.86
C ASP A 121 18.53 1.87 12.45
N ASN A 122 18.00 3.07 12.30
CA ASN A 122 17.66 3.67 10.99
C ASN A 122 16.77 2.83 10.07
N ILE A 123 15.80 2.13 10.62
CA ILE A 123 14.89 1.30 9.82
C ILE A 123 13.89 2.19 9.08
N LYS A 124 13.80 2.00 7.78
CA LYS A 124 12.91 2.77 6.91
C LYS A 124 11.56 2.09 6.68
N GLY A 125 11.54 0.77 6.66
CA GLY A 125 10.35 0.01 6.33
C GLY A 125 9.78 0.43 4.97
N THR A 126 10.63 0.44 3.93
CA THR A 126 10.25 0.95 2.60
C THR A 126 9.11 0.13 2.02
N VAL A 127 8.06 0.79 1.55
CA VAL A 127 6.95 0.19 0.81
C VAL A 127 7.03 0.65 -0.65
N ALA A 128 6.99 -0.30 -1.57
CA ALA A 128 6.89 -0.05 -3.01
C ALA A 128 5.73 -0.84 -3.59
N ILE A 129 4.89 -0.20 -4.38
CA ILE A 129 3.75 -0.84 -5.05
C ILE A 129 3.78 -0.41 -6.50
N GLY A 130 3.62 -1.36 -7.41
CA GLY A 130 3.39 -1.12 -8.83
C GLY A 130 2.07 -1.74 -9.25
N SER A 131 1.30 -1.04 -10.04
CA SER A 131 0.01 -1.48 -10.55
C SER A 131 -0.11 -1.19 -12.04
N PHE A 132 -0.67 -2.15 -12.75
CA PHE A 132 -1.08 -2.01 -14.15
C PHE A 132 -2.55 -2.35 -14.24
N ASP A 133 -3.32 -1.50 -14.93
CA ASP A 133 -4.73 -1.74 -15.17
C ASP A 133 -5.14 -1.38 -16.59
N PHE A 134 -6.19 -2.04 -17.09
CA PHE A 134 -6.79 -1.70 -18.36
C PHE A 134 -8.32 -1.76 -18.30
N THR A 135 -8.94 -0.98 -19.16
CA THR A 135 -10.39 -1.05 -19.42
C THR A 135 -10.61 -1.01 -20.91
N PHE A 136 -11.20 -2.07 -21.45
CA PHE A 136 -11.61 -2.16 -22.83
C PHE A 136 -13.14 -2.06 -22.94
N LYS A 137 -13.62 -1.12 -23.76
CA LYS A 137 -15.06 -0.90 -24.03
C LYS A 137 -15.28 -0.78 -25.51
N ARG A 138 -15.73 -1.84 -26.15
CA ARG A 138 -16.07 -1.84 -27.58
C ARG A 138 -17.03 -2.98 -27.89
N PHE A 139 -17.89 -2.81 -28.90
CA PHE A 139 -18.83 -3.84 -29.41
C PHE A 139 -19.72 -4.46 -28.30
N ASN A 140 -20.25 -3.66 -27.39
CA ASN A 140 -21.03 -4.07 -26.21
C ASN A 140 -20.26 -4.92 -25.18
N TRP A 141 -18.93 -5.04 -25.32
CA TRP A 141 -18.08 -5.69 -24.35
C TRP A 141 -17.44 -4.64 -23.41
N ILE A 142 -17.39 -4.98 -22.14
CA ILE A 142 -16.63 -4.21 -21.14
C ILE A 142 -15.73 -5.21 -20.42
N VAL A 143 -14.43 -5.17 -20.72
CA VAL A 143 -13.43 -6.01 -20.05
C VAL A 143 -12.50 -5.11 -19.24
N ARG A 144 -12.23 -5.50 -18.01
CA ARG A 144 -11.31 -4.80 -17.10
C ARG A 144 -10.32 -5.80 -16.56
N GLY A 145 -9.08 -5.39 -16.41
CA GLY A 145 -8.06 -6.20 -15.75
C GLY A 145 -7.12 -5.33 -14.95
N GLN A 146 -6.56 -5.92 -13.91
CA GLN A 146 -5.60 -5.30 -13.02
C GLN A 146 -4.57 -6.32 -12.57
N ALA A 147 -3.33 -5.86 -12.42
CA ALA A 147 -2.25 -6.62 -11.83
C ALA A 147 -1.45 -5.70 -10.91
N ASP A 148 -1.30 -6.11 -9.66
CA ASP A 148 -0.61 -5.38 -8.63
C ASP A 148 0.56 -6.20 -8.08
N TYR A 149 1.66 -5.52 -7.84
CA TYR A 149 2.81 -6.07 -7.15
C TYR A 149 3.23 -5.12 -6.03
N GLY A 150 3.38 -5.67 -4.84
CA GLY A 150 3.79 -4.95 -3.66
C GLY A 150 5.05 -5.53 -3.02
N TYR A 151 5.89 -4.65 -2.47
CA TYR A 151 7.12 -4.98 -1.77
C TYR A 151 7.23 -4.18 -0.47
N VAL A 152 7.55 -4.86 0.63
CA VAL A 152 7.88 -4.26 1.93
C VAL A 152 9.33 -4.57 2.27
N GLY A 153 10.16 -3.54 2.30
CA GLY A 153 11.54 -3.64 2.75
C GLY A 153 11.62 -3.88 4.26
N GLU A 154 12.66 -4.59 4.66
CA GLU A 154 12.93 -4.85 6.09
C GLU A 154 11.79 -5.56 6.84
N ALA A 155 10.93 -6.32 6.13
CA ALA A 155 9.77 -7.00 6.70
C ALA A 155 10.12 -7.89 7.92
N ALA A 156 11.26 -8.59 7.87
CA ALA A 156 11.74 -9.40 8.98
C ALA A 156 12.01 -8.55 10.24
N VAL A 157 12.63 -7.39 10.06
CA VAL A 157 12.94 -6.47 11.16
C VAL A 157 11.66 -5.86 11.74
N ILE A 158 10.72 -5.47 10.87
CA ILE A 158 9.40 -4.99 11.30
C ILE A 158 8.70 -6.07 12.15
N ASN A 159 8.75 -7.32 11.72
CA ASN A 159 8.16 -8.43 12.45
C ASN A 159 8.83 -8.68 13.81
N ASP A 160 10.15 -8.55 13.90
CA ASP A 160 10.90 -8.70 15.15
C ASP A 160 10.53 -7.59 16.16
N ILE A 161 10.42 -6.36 15.70
CA ILE A 161 10.01 -5.22 16.53
C ILE A 161 8.56 -5.37 17.01
N LYS A 162 7.66 -5.77 16.12
CA LYS A 162 6.25 -6.02 16.47
C LYS A 162 6.13 -7.10 17.53
N ARG A 163 6.90 -8.19 17.43
CA ARG A 163 6.93 -9.27 18.40
C ARG A 163 7.34 -8.78 19.79
N THR A 164 8.38 -7.95 19.86
CA THR A 164 8.81 -7.36 21.12
C THR A 164 7.73 -6.47 21.73
N ARG A 165 7.11 -5.60 20.93
CA ARG A 165 6.02 -4.74 21.41
C ARG A 165 4.82 -5.53 21.91
N ALA A 166 4.44 -6.59 21.23
CA ALA A 166 3.35 -7.46 21.65
C ALA A 166 3.65 -8.16 22.99
N LYS A 167 4.91 -8.55 23.23
CA LYS A 167 5.33 -9.12 24.51
C LYS A 167 5.27 -8.10 25.64
N VAL A 168 5.78 -6.88 25.40
CA VAL A 168 5.73 -5.79 26.39
C VAL A 168 4.28 -5.42 26.73
N ALA A 169 3.39 -5.41 25.75
CA ALA A 169 1.97 -5.16 25.95
C ALA A 169 1.20 -6.37 26.54
N ASN A 170 1.87 -7.47 26.85
CA ASN A 170 1.28 -8.73 27.31
C ASN A 170 0.21 -9.28 26.36
N ALA A 171 0.39 -9.04 25.06
CA ALA A 171 -0.51 -9.46 23.98
C ALA A 171 0.26 -10.23 22.88
N PRO A 172 0.89 -11.38 23.19
CA PRO A 172 1.81 -12.06 22.27
C PRO A 172 1.13 -12.54 20.97
N TYR A 173 -0.18 -12.71 20.98
CA TYR A 173 -0.97 -13.10 19.81
C TYR A 173 -1.31 -11.93 18.88
N ASN A 174 -1.05 -10.70 19.29
CA ASN A 174 -1.42 -9.49 18.57
C ASN A 174 -0.27 -8.91 17.72
N SER A 175 0.58 -9.77 17.19
CA SER A 175 1.68 -9.35 16.30
C SER A 175 1.71 -10.21 15.03
N PRO A 176 0.67 -10.15 14.18
CA PRO A 176 0.69 -10.89 12.93
C PRO A 176 1.89 -10.43 12.07
N PRO A 177 2.66 -11.37 11.49
CA PRO A 177 3.79 -10.99 10.65
C PRO A 177 3.30 -10.35 9.36
N VAL A 178 4.11 -9.48 8.76
CA VAL A 178 3.91 -8.98 7.40
C VAL A 178 4.84 -9.72 6.44
N ASP A 179 4.32 -10.10 5.28
CA ASP A 179 5.09 -10.70 4.22
C ASP A 179 5.79 -9.63 3.36
N ARG A 180 6.97 -9.96 2.84
CA ARG A 180 7.78 -9.04 2.05
C ARG A 180 7.13 -8.67 0.72
N ASN A 181 6.47 -9.62 0.09
CA ASN A 181 5.89 -9.44 -1.25
C ASN A 181 4.41 -9.77 -1.24
N ALA A 182 3.66 -9.05 -2.05
CA ALA A 182 2.27 -9.33 -2.33
C ALA A 182 2.00 -9.19 -3.84
N VAL A 183 1.17 -10.08 -4.39
CA VAL A 183 0.76 -10.06 -5.80
C VAL A 183 -0.76 -10.24 -5.87
N ALA A 184 -1.41 -9.42 -6.67
CA ALA A 184 -2.82 -9.60 -7.01
C ALA A 184 -3.04 -9.46 -8.51
N ILE A 185 -3.91 -10.30 -9.07
CA ILE A 185 -4.32 -10.25 -10.46
C ILE A 185 -5.83 -10.45 -10.51
N GLY A 186 -6.52 -9.56 -11.20
CA GLY A 186 -7.97 -9.61 -11.39
C GLY A 186 -8.36 -9.33 -12.84
N ILE A 187 -9.33 -10.06 -13.36
CA ILE A 187 -9.98 -9.80 -14.65
C ILE A 187 -11.48 -9.85 -14.42
N LEU A 188 -12.18 -8.87 -14.94
CA LEU A 188 -13.64 -8.73 -14.90
C LEU A 188 -14.17 -8.53 -16.32
N GLU A 189 -15.17 -9.30 -16.66
CA GLU A 189 -15.86 -9.28 -17.96
C GLU A 189 -17.26 -8.69 -17.83
#